data_b276e49ef83a9566135ccbf010bde03e
#
_entry.id   b276e49ef83a9566135ccbf010bde03e
#
_cell.length_a   1.000
_cell.length_b   1.000
_cell.length_c   1.000
_cell.angle_alpha   90.00
_cell.angle_beta   90.00
_cell.angle_gamma   90.00
#
_symmetry.space_group_name_H-M   'P 1'
#
loop_
_entity.id
_entity.type
_entity.pdbx_description
1 polymer ?
#
loop_
_entity_poly.entity_id
_entity_poly.type
_entity_poly.pdbx_seq_one_letter_code
_entity_poly.pdbx_strand_id
1 'polypeptide(L)'
;LFEERYHNEMDDLTLWLRKAARMNNRSDLKERMIVLGTTTQVLKQELEKEMPILDLPLPNLKTLELILTSVARDRFNLPDDKIKPTKRLLEAATGLTAMEAELAFAKAAAQSGQLTETEIDIINAEKEQIIKKSGILEFFQPSESMANVGGLDQLKTWFNQRGGAFSEEAAEFGLEPPKGVMLLGIPGCGKSLTAKAAASLWRFPLIRFDLGKVFGGIVGESERNIREALRVAEAVSPCILWIDEIEKGLSGSQSSGQTDGGVSSRVFGTFLTWMQEKTAPVFVLATSNNIEQLPPEMLRKGRFDEIFFCDLPSEEIRKDIFKIHLSTHNKDNLQQFDINRLAKVSALFSGAEIEQTVKDGMFTAFHNGRDLVQQDVENAINETYPLAKTMRESITKMREWASARARLASSENTESVDPTEDEKPVPRLKSERRNIFDEE
;
A
#
# COMPACT_ATOMS: atom_id res chain seq x y z
N LEU A 1 10.03 39.46 3.44
CA LEU A 1 9.27 40.58 2.80
C LEU A 1 8.06 40.07 1.98
N PHE A 2 8.13 38.91 1.30
CA PHE A 2 7.00 38.31 0.57
C PHE A 2 6.01 37.62 1.52
N GLU A 3 6.50 36.90 2.54
CA GLU A 3 5.67 36.22 3.54
C GLU A 3 4.91 37.17 4.45
N GLU A 4 5.51 38.29 4.86
CA GLU A 4 4.85 39.29 5.69
C GLU A 4 3.72 40.04 4.95
N ARG A 5 3.87 40.32 3.65
CA ARG A 5 2.80 40.90 2.85
C ARG A 5 1.62 39.94 2.68
N TYR A 6 1.88 38.66 2.45
CA TYR A 6 0.82 37.66 2.29
C TYR A 6 0.02 37.45 3.58
N HIS A 7 0.67 37.53 4.75
CA HIS A 7 -0.02 37.47 6.05
C HIS A 7 -0.91 38.68 6.30
N ASN A 8 -0.46 39.87 6.02
CA ASN A 8 -1.23 41.10 6.22
C ASN A 8 -2.45 41.18 5.28
N GLU A 9 -2.30 40.80 4.02
CA GLU A 9 -3.43 40.77 3.06
C GLU A 9 -4.48 39.70 3.45
N MET A 10 -4.07 38.57 3.99
CA MET A 10 -4.98 37.52 4.49
C MET A 10 -5.71 37.93 5.77
N ASP A 11 -5.09 38.73 6.63
CA ASP A 11 -5.72 39.25 7.82
C ASP A 11 -6.78 40.35 7.50
N ASP A 12 -6.47 41.19 6.52
CA ASP A 12 -7.40 42.19 6.00
C ASP A 12 -8.59 41.53 5.32
N LEU A 13 -8.38 40.49 4.53
CA LEU A 13 -9.44 39.71 3.90
C LEU A 13 -10.32 39.02 4.95
N THR A 14 -9.71 38.42 5.98
CA THR A 14 -10.42 37.80 7.10
C THR A 14 -11.30 38.78 7.83
N LEU A 15 -10.78 40.00 8.14
CA LEU A 15 -11.52 41.06 8.78
C LEU A 15 -12.67 41.55 7.90
N TRP A 16 -12.45 41.68 6.60
CA TRP A 16 -13.45 42.07 5.62
C TRP A 16 -14.59 41.04 5.54
N LEU A 17 -14.27 39.74 5.46
CA LEU A 17 -15.25 38.66 5.44
C LEU A 17 -16.11 38.62 6.72
N ARG A 18 -15.50 38.79 7.89
CA ARG A 18 -16.26 38.89 9.15
C ARG A 18 -17.21 40.08 9.15
N LYS A 19 -16.79 41.25 8.67
CA LYS A 19 -17.66 42.40 8.51
C LYS A 19 -18.81 42.10 7.54
N ALA A 20 -18.53 41.49 6.42
CA ALA A 20 -19.53 41.13 5.41
C ALA A 20 -20.55 40.13 5.95
N ALA A 21 -20.10 39.05 6.67
CA ALA A 21 -20.97 38.07 7.30
C ALA A 21 -21.90 38.73 8.34
N ARG A 22 -21.38 39.63 9.19
CA ARG A 22 -22.17 40.36 10.17
C ARG A 22 -23.16 41.35 9.57
N MET A 23 -22.81 41.97 8.44
CA MET A 23 -23.71 42.82 7.67
C MET A 23 -24.85 42.05 7.02
N ASN A 24 -24.56 40.82 6.55
CA ASN A 24 -25.56 39.96 5.92
C ASN A 24 -26.62 39.43 6.90
N ASN A 25 -26.33 39.39 8.21
CA ASN A 25 -27.26 39.01 9.27
C ASN A 25 -28.22 40.13 9.67
N ARG A 26 -28.13 41.36 9.08
CA ARG A 26 -29.08 42.45 9.33
C ARG A 26 -30.27 42.34 8.38
N SER A 27 -31.45 42.46 8.90
CA SER A 27 -32.74 42.25 8.21
C SER A 27 -33.06 43.16 7.03
N ASP A 28 -32.24 44.19 6.81
CA ASP A 28 -32.41 45.22 5.80
C ASP A 28 -31.58 45.00 4.51
N LEU A 29 -30.67 44.01 4.53
CA LEU A 29 -29.85 43.61 3.35
C LEU A 29 -30.31 42.24 2.85
N LYS A 30 -31.46 42.19 2.20
CA LYS A 30 -31.94 40.95 1.56
C LYS A 30 -31.06 40.59 0.39
N GLU A 31 -30.60 39.32 0.38
CA GLU A 31 -30.18 38.56 -0.79
C GLU A 31 -28.74 38.78 -1.31
N ARG A 32 -27.75 38.88 -0.43
CA ARG A 32 -26.34 38.72 -0.86
C ARG A 32 -25.70 37.53 -0.20
N MET A 33 -25.27 36.55 -1.00
CA MET A 33 -24.49 35.39 -0.56
C MET A 33 -23.05 35.53 -1.07
N ILE A 34 -22.08 35.41 -0.18
CA ILE A 34 -20.66 35.34 -0.55
C ILE A 34 -20.27 33.87 -0.47
N VAL A 35 -19.89 33.30 -1.61
CA VAL A 35 -19.40 31.94 -1.71
C VAL A 35 -17.89 31.99 -1.93
N LEU A 36 -17.13 31.42 -1.04
CA LEU A 36 -15.69 31.25 -1.17
C LEU A 36 -15.41 29.84 -1.65
N GLY A 37 -14.90 29.71 -2.87
CA GLY A 37 -14.35 28.46 -3.37
C GLY A 37 -12.90 28.33 -2.93
N THR A 38 -12.60 27.32 -2.11
CA THR A 38 -11.23 27.00 -1.70
C THR A 38 -10.96 25.53 -1.89
N THR A 39 -9.73 25.20 -2.27
CA THR A 39 -9.26 23.83 -2.37
C THR A 39 -8.77 23.28 -1.03
N THR A 40 -8.62 24.14 -0.03
CA THR A 40 -8.14 23.75 1.30
C THR A 40 -9.17 24.15 2.36
N GLN A 41 -9.51 23.21 3.25
CA GLN A 41 -10.45 23.44 4.39
C GLN A 41 -9.84 24.29 5.51
N VAL A 42 -8.99 25.24 5.21
CA VAL A 42 -8.39 26.07 6.25
C VAL A 42 -9.17 27.38 6.34
N LEU A 43 -10.27 27.35 7.09
CA LEU A 43 -10.83 28.57 7.63
C LEU A 43 -10.04 28.96 8.89
N LYS A 44 -9.69 30.25 9.00
CA LYS A 44 -9.19 30.76 10.29
C LYS A 44 -10.26 30.55 11.35
N GLN A 45 -9.84 30.12 12.54
CA GLN A 45 -10.71 29.81 13.69
C GLN A 45 -11.75 30.90 13.95
N GLU A 46 -11.44 32.14 13.61
CA GLU A 46 -12.29 33.31 13.73
C GLU A 46 -13.48 33.34 12.75
N LEU A 47 -13.40 32.61 11.61
CA LEU A 47 -14.45 32.54 10.58
C LEU A 47 -15.32 31.28 10.71
N GLU A 48 -14.86 30.25 11.42
CA GLU A 48 -15.56 28.97 11.55
C GLU A 48 -17.00 29.07 12.06
N LYS A 49 -17.26 30.05 12.92
CA LYS A 49 -18.61 30.28 13.50
C LYS A 49 -19.52 31.10 12.59
N GLU A 50 -18.97 31.86 11.66
CA GLU A 50 -19.69 32.79 10.80
C GLU A 50 -19.90 32.27 9.37
N MET A 51 -19.14 31.23 8.96
CA MET A 51 -19.17 30.69 7.62
C MET A 51 -19.38 29.16 7.65
N PRO A 52 -20.56 28.68 7.24
CA PRO A 52 -20.76 27.24 7.12
C PRO A 52 -19.89 26.68 5.99
N ILE A 53 -19.25 25.55 6.26
CA ILE A 53 -18.49 24.80 5.26
C ILE A 53 -19.47 23.88 4.54
N LEU A 54 -19.53 23.98 3.21
CA LEU A 54 -20.27 23.08 2.35
C LEU A 54 -19.29 22.19 1.60
N ASP A 55 -19.25 20.92 1.98
CA ASP A 55 -18.50 19.92 1.23
C ASP A 55 -19.30 19.51 -0.01
N LEU A 56 -18.69 19.69 -1.19
CA LEU A 56 -19.25 19.18 -2.44
C LEU A 56 -18.82 17.72 -2.58
N PRO A 57 -19.77 16.78 -2.61
CA PRO A 57 -19.44 15.36 -2.79
C PRO A 57 -18.82 15.13 -4.17
N LEU A 58 -17.93 14.15 -4.24
CA LEU A 58 -17.38 13.70 -5.52
C LEU A 58 -18.49 13.12 -6.41
N PRO A 59 -18.33 13.16 -7.74
CA PRO A 59 -19.30 12.63 -8.68
C PRO A 59 -19.57 11.14 -8.42
N ASN A 60 -20.85 10.77 -8.31
CA ASN A 60 -21.28 9.38 -8.30
C ASN A 60 -21.30 8.81 -9.73
N LEU A 61 -21.52 7.50 -9.89
CA LEU A 61 -21.53 6.84 -11.20
C LEU A 61 -22.49 7.50 -12.20
N LYS A 62 -23.69 7.92 -11.76
CA LYS A 62 -24.66 8.63 -12.63
C LYS A 62 -24.13 9.97 -13.11
N THR A 63 -23.49 10.73 -12.22
CA THR A 63 -22.88 12.01 -12.58
C THR A 63 -21.70 11.79 -13.52
N LEU A 64 -20.87 10.76 -13.28
CA LEU A 64 -19.75 10.40 -14.16
C LEU A 64 -20.23 9.99 -15.57
N GLU A 65 -21.35 9.26 -15.67
CA GLU A 65 -21.97 8.91 -16.92
C GLU A 65 -22.45 10.14 -17.69
N LEU A 66 -23.06 11.11 -17.01
CA LEU A 66 -23.45 12.39 -17.62
C LEU A 66 -22.23 13.17 -18.15
N ILE A 67 -21.15 13.24 -17.34
CA ILE A 67 -19.91 13.90 -17.74
C ILE A 67 -19.31 13.20 -18.96
N LEU A 68 -19.19 11.88 -18.94
CA LEU A 68 -18.68 11.09 -20.07
C LEU A 68 -19.49 11.35 -21.34
N THR A 69 -20.81 11.31 -21.24
CA THR A 69 -21.72 11.50 -22.37
C THR A 69 -21.60 12.93 -22.92
N SER A 70 -21.54 13.94 -22.06
CA SER A 70 -21.33 15.34 -22.49
C SER A 70 -19.99 15.49 -23.18
N VAL A 71 -18.89 14.98 -22.62
CA VAL A 71 -17.57 15.00 -23.26
C VAL A 71 -17.61 14.33 -24.63
N ALA A 72 -18.20 13.13 -24.71
CA ALA A 72 -18.25 12.36 -25.95
C ALA A 72 -19.04 13.05 -27.05
N ARG A 73 -20.22 13.57 -26.73
CA ARG A 73 -21.14 14.17 -27.70
C ARG A 73 -20.84 15.63 -27.97
N ASP A 74 -20.77 16.44 -26.90
CA ASP A 74 -20.73 17.90 -27.05
C ASP A 74 -19.34 18.41 -27.43
N ARG A 75 -18.27 17.72 -26.97
CA ARG A 75 -16.91 18.15 -27.19
C ARG A 75 -16.20 17.44 -28.34
N PHE A 76 -16.43 16.14 -28.51
CA PHE A 76 -15.74 15.31 -29.51
C PHE A 76 -16.66 14.81 -30.63
N ASN A 77 -17.97 15.03 -30.54
CA ASN A 77 -18.98 14.57 -31.50
C ASN A 77 -18.80 13.11 -31.91
N LEU A 78 -18.54 12.24 -30.89
CA LEU A 78 -18.34 10.80 -31.12
C LEU A 78 -19.67 10.14 -31.51
N PRO A 79 -19.66 9.19 -32.46
CA PRO A 79 -20.83 8.41 -32.80
C PRO A 79 -21.22 7.42 -31.65
N ASP A 80 -22.50 7.10 -31.56
CA ASP A 80 -23.06 6.30 -30.43
C ASP A 80 -22.44 4.89 -30.30
N ASP A 81 -21.96 4.29 -31.37
CA ASP A 81 -21.27 2.99 -31.37
C ASP A 81 -19.91 3.06 -30.65
N LYS A 82 -19.30 4.23 -30.55
CA LYS A 82 -18.04 4.49 -29.88
C LYS A 82 -18.19 5.01 -28.44
N ILE A 83 -19.42 5.14 -27.96
CA ILE A 83 -19.74 5.60 -26.60
C ILE A 83 -20.38 4.44 -25.86
N LYS A 84 -19.63 3.79 -24.94
CA LYS A 84 -20.15 2.70 -24.12
C LYS A 84 -19.81 2.97 -22.66
N PRO A 85 -20.67 3.70 -21.92
CA PRO A 85 -20.46 4.00 -20.50
C PRO A 85 -20.71 2.76 -19.64
N THR A 86 -19.81 1.78 -19.75
CA THR A 86 -19.90 0.58 -18.93
C THR A 86 -19.59 0.91 -17.47
N LYS A 87 -20.17 0.14 -16.54
CA LYS A 87 -19.90 0.31 -15.09
C LYS A 87 -18.40 0.34 -14.80
N ARG A 88 -17.60 -0.51 -15.44
CA ARG A 88 -16.14 -0.57 -15.28
C ARG A 88 -15.42 0.71 -15.71
N LEU A 89 -15.84 1.29 -16.84
CA LEU A 89 -15.26 2.54 -17.33
C LEU A 89 -15.56 3.69 -16.36
N LEU A 90 -16.77 3.75 -15.83
CA LEU A 90 -17.19 4.75 -14.86
C LEU A 90 -16.48 4.55 -13.51
N GLU A 91 -16.34 3.30 -13.05
CA GLU A 91 -15.60 2.96 -11.83
C GLU A 91 -14.11 3.38 -11.92
N ALA A 92 -13.50 3.29 -13.11
CA ALA A 92 -12.13 3.80 -13.29
C ALA A 92 -12.02 5.32 -13.01
N ALA A 93 -13.09 6.09 -13.26
CA ALA A 93 -13.13 7.52 -13.01
C ALA A 93 -13.65 7.91 -11.60
N THR A 94 -14.08 6.94 -10.77
CA THR A 94 -14.50 7.25 -9.39
C THR A 94 -13.37 7.87 -8.60
N GLY A 95 -13.71 8.83 -7.74
CA GLY A 95 -12.73 9.56 -6.93
C GLY A 95 -12.11 10.78 -7.61
N LEU A 96 -12.40 11.02 -8.87
CA LEU A 96 -12.06 12.26 -9.55
C LEU A 96 -13.13 13.32 -9.25
N THR A 97 -12.72 14.57 -9.15
CA THR A 97 -13.65 15.71 -9.20
C THR A 97 -14.32 15.75 -10.58
N ALA A 98 -15.43 16.48 -10.71
CA ALA A 98 -16.12 16.61 -11.99
C ALA A 98 -15.19 17.13 -13.12
N MET A 99 -14.34 18.11 -12.81
CA MET A 99 -13.39 18.66 -13.75
C MET A 99 -12.27 17.68 -14.13
N GLU A 100 -11.76 16.93 -13.17
CA GLU A 100 -10.75 15.90 -13.41
C GLU A 100 -11.30 14.73 -14.23
N ALA A 101 -12.53 14.30 -13.95
CA ALA A 101 -13.21 13.27 -14.72
C ALA A 101 -13.46 13.73 -16.17
N GLU A 102 -13.91 14.99 -16.37
CA GLU A 102 -14.07 15.59 -17.69
C GLU A 102 -12.75 15.59 -18.46
N LEU A 103 -11.65 15.99 -17.80
CA LEU A 103 -10.32 16.02 -18.42
C LEU A 103 -9.82 14.62 -18.79
N ALA A 104 -10.03 13.64 -17.92
CA ALA A 104 -9.64 12.25 -18.14
C ALA A 104 -10.41 11.64 -19.33
N PHE A 105 -11.74 11.82 -19.37
CA PHE A 105 -12.55 11.37 -20.50
C PHE A 105 -12.21 12.11 -21.80
N ALA A 106 -11.95 13.42 -21.73
CA ALA A 106 -11.55 14.20 -22.90
C ALA A 106 -10.20 13.74 -23.46
N LYS A 107 -9.24 13.41 -22.59
CA LYS A 107 -7.95 12.87 -23.00
C LYS A 107 -8.09 11.50 -23.63
N ALA A 108 -8.89 10.62 -23.04
CA ALA A 108 -9.18 9.29 -23.57
C ALA A 108 -9.84 9.41 -24.97
N ALA A 109 -10.88 10.23 -25.10
CA ALA A 109 -11.55 10.48 -26.37
C ALA A 109 -10.60 11.08 -27.44
N ALA A 110 -9.71 12.00 -27.06
CA ALA A 110 -8.74 12.60 -27.98
C ALA A 110 -7.69 11.62 -28.49
N GLN A 111 -7.28 10.66 -27.65
CA GLN A 111 -6.24 9.68 -28.01
C GLN A 111 -6.77 8.53 -28.84
N SER A 112 -7.95 7.98 -28.50
CA SER A 112 -8.49 6.77 -29.11
C SER A 112 -9.68 7.00 -30.04
N GLY A 113 -10.31 8.17 -29.98
CA GLY A 113 -11.53 8.48 -30.73
C GLY A 113 -12.75 7.68 -30.28
N GLN A 114 -12.74 7.15 -29.06
CA GLN A 114 -13.82 6.38 -28.44
C GLN A 114 -13.78 6.46 -26.91
N LEU A 115 -14.89 6.09 -26.26
CA LEU A 115 -14.99 5.96 -24.81
C LEU A 115 -15.67 4.63 -24.48
N THR A 116 -14.84 3.59 -24.33
CA THR A 116 -15.24 2.19 -24.08
C THR A 116 -14.33 1.62 -22.97
N GLU A 117 -14.47 0.36 -22.65
CA GLU A 117 -13.59 -0.29 -21.64
C GLU A 117 -12.11 -0.31 -22.01
N THR A 118 -11.76 -0.13 -23.29
CA THR A 118 -10.36 -0.11 -23.74
C THR A 118 -9.61 1.13 -23.30
N GLU A 119 -10.32 2.19 -22.91
CA GLU A 119 -9.74 3.46 -22.44
C GLU A 119 -9.54 3.52 -20.92
N ILE A 120 -9.86 2.46 -20.19
CA ILE A 120 -9.68 2.38 -18.72
C ILE A 120 -8.24 2.70 -18.31
N ASP A 121 -7.25 2.22 -19.07
CA ASP A 121 -5.84 2.46 -18.76
C ASP A 121 -5.46 3.94 -18.85
N ILE A 122 -6.06 4.68 -19.78
CA ILE A 122 -5.82 6.12 -19.96
C ILE A 122 -6.40 6.88 -18.76
N ILE A 123 -7.60 6.51 -18.32
CA ILE A 123 -8.27 7.13 -17.17
C ILE A 123 -7.49 6.83 -15.88
N ASN A 124 -7.04 5.58 -15.70
CA ASN A 124 -6.22 5.19 -14.56
C ASN A 124 -4.89 5.95 -14.53
N ALA A 125 -4.26 6.21 -15.68
CA ALA A 125 -3.03 6.99 -15.76
C ALA A 125 -3.25 8.46 -15.31
N GLU A 126 -4.38 9.06 -15.62
CA GLU A 126 -4.73 10.41 -15.12
C GLU A 126 -4.98 10.38 -13.60
N LYS A 127 -5.70 9.40 -13.12
CA LYS A 127 -5.94 9.18 -11.70
C LYS A 127 -4.62 9.00 -10.92
N GLU A 128 -3.66 8.27 -11.49
CA GLU A 128 -2.32 8.12 -10.94
C GLU A 128 -1.60 9.47 -10.77
N GLN A 129 -1.68 10.34 -11.77
CA GLN A 129 -1.05 11.66 -11.69
C GLN A 129 -1.63 12.54 -10.58
N ILE A 130 -2.95 12.44 -10.35
CA ILE A 130 -3.64 13.18 -9.30
C ILE A 130 -3.22 12.68 -7.92
N ILE A 131 -3.14 11.37 -7.75
CA ILE A 131 -2.68 10.74 -6.49
C ILE A 131 -1.23 11.15 -6.20
N LYS A 132 -0.36 11.12 -7.21
CA LYS A 132 1.06 11.54 -7.07
C LYS A 132 1.22 12.99 -6.61
N LYS A 133 0.30 13.88 -6.96
CA LYS A 133 0.35 15.29 -6.52
C LYS A 133 0.19 15.44 -5.00
N SER A 134 -0.44 14.49 -4.31
CA SER A 134 -0.55 14.51 -2.85
C SER A 134 0.82 14.39 -2.14
N GLY A 135 1.83 13.84 -2.81
CA GLY A 135 3.19 13.64 -2.29
C GLY A 135 3.31 12.54 -1.23
N ILE A 136 2.23 12.12 -0.60
CA ILE A 136 2.18 11.14 0.50
C ILE A 136 1.75 9.76 0.01
N LEU A 137 0.92 9.72 -1.03
CA LEU A 137 0.40 8.51 -1.63
C LEU A 137 1.14 8.19 -2.92
N GLU A 138 1.43 6.91 -3.12
CA GLU A 138 2.03 6.38 -4.35
C GLU A 138 1.07 5.39 -4.98
N PHE A 139 0.81 5.56 -6.27
CA PHE A 139 -0.04 4.64 -7.03
C PHE A 139 0.82 3.54 -7.64
N PHE A 140 0.38 2.29 -7.50
CA PHE A 140 0.98 1.14 -8.14
C PHE A 140 -0.02 0.46 -9.06
N GLN A 141 0.39 0.26 -10.31
CA GLN A 141 -0.37 -0.62 -11.20
C GLN A 141 -0.18 -2.07 -10.76
N PRO A 142 -1.27 -2.82 -10.54
CA PRO A 142 -1.17 -4.22 -10.16
C PRO A 142 -0.52 -5.03 -11.29
N SER A 143 0.69 -5.48 -11.09
CA SER A 143 1.44 -6.30 -12.07
C SER A 143 1.69 -7.72 -11.60
N GLU A 144 1.51 -7.98 -10.29
CA GLU A 144 1.82 -9.26 -9.68
C GLU A 144 0.60 -10.17 -9.63
N SER A 145 0.79 -11.46 -9.87
CA SER A 145 -0.24 -12.47 -9.74
C SER A 145 -0.13 -13.23 -8.42
N MET A 146 -1.25 -13.69 -7.87
CA MET A 146 -1.24 -14.62 -6.73
C MET A 146 -0.50 -15.94 -7.03
N ALA A 147 -0.33 -16.30 -8.30
CA ALA A 147 0.48 -17.45 -8.72
C ALA A 147 1.98 -17.24 -8.46
N ASN A 148 2.44 -15.97 -8.43
CA ASN A 148 3.84 -15.62 -8.16
C ASN A 148 4.17 -15.58 -6.66
N VAL A 149 3.18 -15.77 -5.79
CA VAL A 149 3.36 -15.86 -4.34
C VAL A 149 3.45 -17.32 -3.94
N GLY A 150 4.63 -17.79 -3.51
CA GLY A 150 4.79 -19.16 -3.00
C GLY A 150 4.11 -19.33 -1.64
N GLY A 151 3.46 -20.47 -1.41
CA GLY A 151 2.75 -20.77 -0.16
C GLY A 151 1.59 -19.81 0.14
N LEU A 152 1.40 -19.48 1.43
CA LEU A 152 0.37 -18.57 1.94
C LEU A 152 -1.06 -18.98 1.55
N ASP A 153 -1.32 -20.28 1.51
CA ASP A 153 -2.56 -20.90 1.03
C ASP A 153 -3.80 -20.48 1.83
N GLN A 154 -3.70 -20.35 3.14
CA GLN A 154 -4.79 -19.88 3.98
C GLN A 154 -5.12 -18.40 3.71
N LEU A 155 -4.09 -17.57 3.56
CA LEU A 155 -4.24 -16.16 3.24
C LEU A 155 -4.83 -15.99 1.83
N LYS A 156 -4.37 -16.75 0.84
CA LYS A 156 -4.94 -16.77 -0.53
C LYS A 156 -6.42 -17.16 -0.53
N THR A 157 -6.77 -18.20 0.22
CA THR A 157 -8.16 -18.63 0.38
C THR A 157 -9.01 -17.53 1.01
N TRP A 158 -8.48 -16.85 2.02
CA TRP A 158 -9.15 -15.73 2.67
C TRP A 158 -9.42 -14.57 1.70
N PHE A 159 -8.45 -14.19 0.85
CA PHE A 159 -8.64 -13.16 -0.18
C PHE A 159 -9.68 -13.57 -1.23
N ASN A 160 -9.64 -14.82 -1.70
CA ASN A 160 -10.62 -15.32 -2.67
C ASN A 160 -12.05 -15.27 -2.12
N GLN A 161 -12.27 -15.62 -0.85
CA GLN A 161 -13.59 -15.60 -0.22
C GLN A 161 -14.15 -14.18 -0.06
N ARG A 162 -13.29 -13.16 0.04
CA ARG A 162 -13.69 -11.77 0.33
C ARG A 162 -13.71 -10.86 -0.88
N GLY A 163 -13.18 -11.30 -2.01
CA GLY A 163 -13.14 -10.48 -3.23
C GLY A 163 -14.52 -10.06 -3.73
N GLY A 164 -15.54 -10.89 -3.51
CA GLY A 164 -16.94 -10.57 -3.86
C GLY A 164 -17.65 -9.62 -2.88
N ALA A 165 -17.10 -9.37 -1.68
CA ALA A 165 -17.77 -8.58 -0.65
C ALA A 165 -17.89 -7.07 -0.96
N PHE A 166 -17.28 -6.63 -2.05
CA PHE A 166 -17.38 -5.24 -2.54
C PHE A 166 -18.49 -5.06 -3.59
N SER A 167 -19.24 -6.10 -3.93
CA SER A 167 -20.31 -6.04 -4.92
C SER A 167 -21.65 -5.58 -4.33
N GLU A 168 -22.57 -5.14 -5.20
CA GLU A 168 -23.92 -4.76 -4.79
C GLU A 168 -24.69 -5.98 -4.27
N GLU A 169 -24.47 -7.17 -4.85
CA GLU A 169 -25.12 -8.41 -4.40
C GLU A 169 -24.69 -8.79 -2.97
N ALA A 170 -23.43 -8.50 -2.60
CA ALA A 170 -22.96 -8.71 -1.23
C ALA A 170 -23.65 -7.74 -0.24
N ALA A 171 -23.81 -6.47 -0.64
CA ALA A 171 -24.53 -5.48 0.16
C ALA A 171 -26.02 -5.85 0.33
N GLU A 172 -26.69 -6.33 -0.71
CA GLU A 172 -28.06 -6.85 -0.63
C GLU A 172 -28.17 -8.10 0.26
N PHE A 173 -27.12 -8.93 0.29
CA PHE A 173 -27.02 -10.07 1.20
C PHE A 173 -26.78 -9.65 2.66
N GLY A 174 -26.45 -8.38 2.92
CA GLY A 174 -26.17 -7.83 4.24
C GLY A 174 -24.72 -7.93 4.67
N LEU A 175 -23.77 -8.11 3.73
CA LEU A 175 -22.35 -8.12 3.99
C LEU A 175 -21.79 -6.69 3.91
N GLU A 176 -21.02 -6.30 4.93
CA GLU A 176 -20.22 -5.08 4.87
C GLU A 176 -18.88 -5.36 4.13
N PRO A 177 -18.36 -4.37 3.37
CA PRO A 177 -17.04 -4.48 2.77
C PRO A 177 -15.96 -4.73 3.85
N PRO A 178 -15.01 -5.65 3.62
CA PRO A 178 -13.95 -5.90 4.59
C PRO A 178 -13.10 -4.65 4.80
N LYS A 179 -12.72 -4.40 6.05
CA LYS A 179 -11.97 -3.21 6.46
C LYS A 179 -10.50 -3.31 6.12
N GLY A 180 -9.91 -4.46 6.37
CA GLY A 180 -8.50 -4.67 6.09
C GLY A 180 -7.90 -5.89 6.77
N VAL A 181 -6.66 -6.17 6.42
CA VAL A 181 -5.84 -7.27 6.96
C VAL A 181 -4.48 -6.76 7.39
N MET A 182 -3.96 -7.31 8.47
CA MET A 182 -2.59 -7.10 8.90
C MET A 182 -1.76 -8.36 8.63
N LEU A 183 -0.65 -8.20 7.90
CA LEU A 183 0.33 -9.25 7.67
C LEU A 183 1.54 -9.01 8.55
N LEU A 184 1.63 -9.80 9.60
CA LEU A 184 2.76 -9.80 10.53
C LEU A 184 3.69 -10.97 10.19
N GLY A 185 4.99 -10.83 10.38
CA GLY A 185 5.87 -11.99 10.28
C GLY A 185 7.29 -11.66 9.83
N ILE A 186 8.02 -12.71 9.48
CA ILE A 186 9.44 -12.66 9.20
C ILE A 186 9.72 -11.87 7.92
N PRO A 187 10.78 -11.03 7.90
CA PRO A 187 11.19 -10.34 6.69
C PRO A 187 11.45 -11.30 5.53
N GLY A 188 11.10 -10.90 4.30
CA GLY A 188 11.31 -11.72 3.11
C GLY A 188 10.31 -12.87 2.89
N CYS A 189 9.28 -13.02 3.73
CA CYS A 189 8.24 -14.06 3.60
C CYS A 189 7.00 -13.60 2.79
N GLY A 190 7.17 -12.76 1.79
CA GLY A 190 6.15 -12.46 0.78
C GLY A 190 5.05 -11.46 1.17
N LYS A 191 5.12 -10.79 2.34
CA LYS A 191 4.08 -9.84 2.81
C LYS A 191 3.77 -8.73 1.82
N SER A 192 4.78 -7.98 1.37
CA SER A 192 4.62 -6.87 0.43
C SER A 192 4.26 -7.34 -0.99
N LEU A 193 4.73 -8.53 -1.40
CA LEU A 193 4.34 -9.16 -2.65
C LEU A 193 2.85 -9.52 -2.65
N THR A 194 2.36 -10.01 -1.50
CA THR A 194 0.93 -10.34 -1.32
C THR A 194 0.03 -9.12 -1.48
N ALA A 195 0.46 -7.93 -1.04
CA ALA A 195 -0.30 -6.70 -1.24
C ALA A 195 -0.53 -6.40 -2.73
N LYS A 196 0.54 -6.51 -3.53
CA LYS A 196 0.47 -6.32 -4.99
C LYS A 196 -0.39 -7.39 -5.66
N ALA A 197 -0.24 -8.64 -5.23
CA ALA A 197 -1.01 -9.76 -5.77
C ALA A 197 -2.50 -9.69 -5.41
N ALA A 198 -2.85 -9.21 -4.21
CA ALA A 198 -4.24 -8.98 -3.80
C ALA A 198 -4.92 -7.91 -4.66
N ALA A 199 -4.21 -6.83 -4.98
CA ALA A 199 -4.70 -5.78 -5.86
C ALA A 199 -5.00 -6.30 -7.28
N SER A 200 -4.13 -7.14 -7.83
CA SER A 200 -4.36 -7.83 -9.10
C SER A 200 -5.56 -8.78 -9.03
N LEU A 201 -5.67 -9.57 -7.96
CA LEU A 201 -6.75 -10.54 -7.77
C LEU A 201 -8.13 -9.86 -7.75
N TRP A 202 -8.26 -8.76 -7.01
CA TRP A 202 -9.52 -8.01 -6.89
C TRP A 202 -9.69 -6.97 -8.00
N ARG A 203 -8.65 -6.73 -8.81
CA ARG A 203 -8.61 -5.69 -9.85
C ARG A 203 -8.86 -4.29 -9.30
N PHE A 204 -8.35 -4.05 -8.11
CA PHE A 204 -8.42 -2.74 -7.46
C PHE A 204 -7.11 -1.98 -7.63
N PRO A 205 -7.16 -0.65 -7.71
CA PRO A 205 -5.95 0.16 -7.64
C PRO A 205 -5.23 -0.06 -6.31
N LEU A 206 -3.91 -0.15 -6.36
CA LEU A 206 -3.05 -0.26 -5.19
C LEU A 206 -2.44 1.11 -4.89
N ILE A 207 -2.73 1.61 -3.71
CA ILE A 207 -2.23 2.90 -3.23
C ILE A 207 -1.31 2.63 -2.04
N ARG A 208 -0.03 2.92 -2.19
CA ARG A 208 0.92 2.85 -1.07
C ARG A 208 0.84 4.13 -0.25
N PHE A 209 0.67 3.96 1.04
CA PHE A 209 0.68 5.03 2.02
C PHE A 209 2.02 5.03 2.76
N ASP A 210 2.85 6.05 2.49
CA ASP A 210 4.15 6.21 3.12
C ASP A 210 4.02 7.02 4.40
N LEU A 211 3.98 6.32 5.53
CA LEU A 211 3.91 6.96 6.85
C LEU A 211 5.12 7.85 7.14
N GLY A 212 6.31 7.54 6.59
CA GLY A 212 7.50 8.36 6.76
C GLY A 212 7.33 9.78 6.20
N LYS A 213 6.60 9.90 5.09
CA LYS A 213 6.29 11.21 4.48
C LYS A 213 5.26 12.02 5.27
N VAL A 214 4.42 11.36 6.07
CA VAL A 214 3.45 12.04 6.94
C VAL A 214 4.15 12.80 8.05
N PHE A 215 5.23 12.23 8.61
CA PHE A 215 5.97 12.80 9.75
C PHE A 215 7.07 13.79 9.35
N GLY A 216 7.33 13.97 8.05
CA GLY A 216 8.42 14.82 7.53
C GLY A 216 8.16 16.32 7.58
N GLY A 217 7.10 16.82 8.19
CA GLY A 217 6.68 18.21 8.18
C GLY A 217 6.77 18.93 9.53
N ILE A 218 6.44 20.21 9.53
CA ILE A 218 6.33 21.08 10.71
C ILE A 218 5.19 20.58 11.63
N VAL A 219 5.29 20.85 12.93
CA VAL A 219 4.23 20.49 13.91
C VAL A 219 2.85 21.01 13.48
N GLY A 220 1.89 20.09 13.36
CA GLY A 220 0.52 20.36 12.87
C GLY A 220 0.27 19.96 11.41
N GLU A 221 1.28 19.85 10.57
CA GLU A 221 1.13 19.37 9.18
C GLU A 221 0.87 17.86 9.12
N SER A 222 1.44 17.08 10.04
CA SER A 222 1.31 15.62 10.05
C SER A 222 -0.14 15.16 10.19
N GLU A 223 -0.93 15.80 11.06
CA GLU A 223 -2.36 15.48 11.24
C GLU A 223 -3.20 15.89 10.01
N ARG A 224 -2.84 16.97 9.35
CA ARG A 224 -3.46 17.40 8.10
C ARG A 224 -3.12 16.43 6.98
N ASN A 225 -1.85 16.06 6.87
CA ASN A 225 -1.33 15.16 5.83
C ASN A 225 -2.01 13.80 5.88
N ILE A 226 -2.19 13.22 7.08
CA ILE A 226 -2.89 11.94 7.20
C ILE A 226 -4.37 12.05 6.80
N ARG A 227 -5.06 13.11 7.23
CA ARG A 227 -6.48 13.30 6.86
C ARG A 227 -6.65 13.47 5.35
N GLU A 228 -5.77 14.23 4.71
CA GLU A 228 -5.79 14.42 3.26
C GLU A 228 -5.51 13.11 2.53
N ALA A 229 -4.49 12.33 2.96
CA ALA A 229 -4.19 11.03 2.37
C ALA A 229 -5.37 10.05 2.48
N LEU A 230 -6.02 9.98 3.65
CA LEU A 230 -7.18 9.12 3.86
C LEU A 230 -8.39 9.57 3.02
N ARG A 231 -8.61 10.88 2.90
CA ARG A 231 -9.65 11.45 2.03
C ARG A 231 -9.40 11.09 0.55
N VAL A 232 -8.17 11.19 0.09
CA VAL A 232 -7.81 10.78 -1.28
C VAL A 232 -8.03 9.28 -1.47
N ALA A 233 -7.68 8.44 -0.48
CA ALA A 233 -7.93 7.00 -0.55
C ALA A 233 -9.44 6.68 -0.63
N GLU A 234 -10.28 7.36 0.15
CA GLU A 234 -11.73 7.22 0.08
C GLU A 234 -12.29 7.67 -1.27
N ALA A 235 -11.78 8.77 -1.79
CA ALA A 235 -12.16 9.29 -3.09
C ALA A 235 -11.86 8.33 -4.23
N VAL A 236 -10.75 7.58 -4.13
CA VAL A 236 -10.29 6.61 -5.14
C VAL A 236 -10.96 5.24 -4.99
N SER A 237 -11.76 5.05 -3.93
CA SER A 237 -12.40 3.76 -3.64
C SER A 237 -13.31 3.27 -4.79
N PRO A 238 -13.44 1.95 -5.04
CA PRO A 238 -12.80 0.86 -4.30
C PRO A 238 -11.30 0.73 -4.58
N CYS A 239 -10.48 0.62 -3.52
CA CYS A 239 -9.03 0.52 -3.64
C CYS A 239 -8.41 -0.29 -2.49
N ILE A 240 -7.16 -0.72 -2.67
CA ILE A 240 -6.33 -1.26 -1.60
C ILE A 240 -5.36 -0.18 -1.14
N LEU A 241 -5.46 0.22 0.12
CA LEU A 241 -4.52 1.11 0.80
C LEU A 241 -3.44 0.24 1.47
N TRP A 242 -2.26 0.22 0.88
CA TRP A 242 -1.14 -0.57 1.36
C TRP A 242 -0.22 0.26 2.25
N ILE A 243 -0.03 -0.17 3.49
CA ILE A 243 0.87 0.43 4.46
C ILE A 243 1.98 -0.57 4.73
N ASP A 244 3.15 -0.30 4.17
CA ASP A 244 4.31 -1.18 4.34
C ASP A 244 5.09 -0.80 5.59
N GLU A 245 5.46 -1.82 6.38
CA GLU A 245 6.25 -1.66 7.61
C GLU A 245 5.68 -0.57 8.54
N ILE A 246 4.40 -0.75 8.90
CA ILE A 246 3.63 0.23 9.66
C ILE A 246 4.30 0.63 10.98
N GLU A 247 5.14 -0.24 11.57
CA GLU A 247 5.94 0.02 12.76
C GLU A 247 6.96 1.13 12.57
N LYS A 248 7.46 1.35 11.34
CA LYS A 248 8.45 2.43 11.08
C LYS A 248 7.87 3.82 11.31
N GLY A 249 6.59 4.00 11.02
CA GLY A 249 5.88 5.24 11.34
C GLY A 249 5.70 5.47 12.84
N LEU A 250 5.90 4.43 13.67
CA LEU A 250 5.75 4.49 15.12
C LEU A 250 7.10 4.68 15.83
N SER A 251 8.21 4.26 15.23
CA SER A 251 9.53 4.26 15.86
C SER A 251 10.08 5.66 16.16
N GLY A 252 9.62 6.69 15.46
CA GLY A 252 9.94 8.10 15.78
C GLY A 252 9.46 8.55 17.16
N SER A 253 8.51 7.83 17.75
CA SER A 253 7.96 8.17 19.07
C SER A 253 8.83 7.71 20.25
N GLN A 254 9.74 6.78 20.02
CA GLN A 254 10.57 6.20 21.11
C GLN A 254 11.98 6.80 21.22
N SER A 255 12.50 7.41 20.14
CA SER A 255 13.91 7.84 20.07
C SER A 255 14.16 9.35 20.18
N SER A 256 13.17 10.20 19.99
CA SER A 256 13.28 11.64 20.10
C SER A 256 12.58 12.12 21.38
N GLY A 257 13.33 12.79 22.27
CA GLY A 257 12.82 13.24 23.56
C GLY A 257 11.56 14.09 23.46
N GLN A 258 10.65 13.83 24.34
CA GLN A 258 9.40 14.53 24.79
C GLN A 258 8.54 15.33 23.77
N THR A 259 9.05 15.81 22.64
CA THR A 259 8.31 16.68 21.72
C THR A 259 7.60 15.93 20.59
N ASP A 260 8.15 14.84 20.07
CA ASP A 260 7.61 14.13 18.88
C ASP A 260 6.66 12.96 19.19
N GLY A 261 6.73 12.38 20.39
CA GLY A 261 5.88 11.25 20.80
C GLY A 261 4.36 11.58 20.81
N GLY A 262 4.00 12.82 21.05
CA GLY A 262 2.60 13.26 21.04
C GLY A 262 2.02 13.38 19.62
N VAL A 263 2.82 13.71 18.62
CA VAL A 263 2.37 13.85 17.22
C VAL A 263 2.11 12.49 16.61
N SER A 264 3.04 11.55 16.76
CA SER A 264 2.87 10.17 16.25
C SER A 264 1.64 9.51 16.85
N SER A 265 1.40 9.64 18.16
CA SER A 265 0.21 9.08 18.82
C SER A 265 -1.10 9.68 18.28
N ARG A 266 -1.16 10.99 17.97
CA ARG A 266 -2.34 11.64 17.41
C ARG A 266 -2.59 11.24 15.95
N VAL A 267 -1.54 11.17 15.12
CA VAL A 267 -1.62 10.71 13.73
C VAL A 267 -2.19 9.30 13.70
N PHE A 268 -1.64 8.40 14.53
CA PHE A 268 -2.15 7.03 14.65
C PHE A 268 -3.58 6.97 15.20
N GLY A 269 -3.90 7.77 16.19
CA GLY A 269 -5.26 7.91 16.71
C GLY A 269 -6.26 8.27 15.59
N THR A 270 -5.91 9.24 14.74
CA THR A 270 -6.70 9.63 13.57
C THR A 270 -6.88 8.47 12.60
N PHE A 271 -5.80 7.74 12.28
CA PHE A 271 -5.86 6.58 11.40
C PHE A 271 -6.75 5.46 11.97
N LEU A 272 -6.59 5.14 13.25
CA LEU A 272 -7.37 4.08 13.89
C LEU A 272 -8.86 4.42 14.02
N THR A 273 -9.18 5.67 14.28
CA THR A 273 -10.56 6.16 14.28
C THR A 273 -11.17 6.06 12.89
N TRP A 274 -10.43 6.52 11.87
CA TRP A 274 -10.86 6.39 10.50
C TRP A 274 -11.08 4.91 10.09
N MET A 275 -10.17 4.00 10.43
CA MET A 275 -10.33 2.56 10.17
C MET A 275 -11.62 1.99 10.77
N GLN A 276 -12.03 2.49 11.91
CA GLN A 276 -13.24 2.04 12.60
C GLN A 276 -14.52 2.61 11.94
N GLU A 277 -14.49 3.89 11.56
CA GLU A 277 -15.65 4.67 11.12
C GLU A 277 -15.87 4.69 9.61
N LYS A 278 -14.82 4.39 8.80
CA LYS A 278 -14.91 4.44 7.35
C LYS A 278 -16.05 3.57 6.80
N THR A 279 -16.82 4.14 5.90
CA THR A 279 -17.87 3.45 5.13
C THR A 279 -17.46 3.22 3.67
N ALA A 280 -16.50 4.02 3.18
CA ALA A 280 -15.97 3.84 1.83
C ALA A 280 -15.28 2.48 1.67
N PRO A 281 -15.40 1.82 0.52
CA PRO A 281 -14.82 0.51 0.25
C PRO A 281 -13.30 0.60 0.01
N VAL A 282 -12.57 1.10 1.00
CA VAL A 282 -11.10 1.13 1.06
C VAL A 282 -10.64 -0.08 1.87
N PHE A 283 -9.95 -1.01 1.25
CA PHE A 283 -9.36 -2.14 1.96
C PHE A 283 -7.94 -1.83 2.41
N VAL A 284 -7.68 -1.87 3.71
CA VAL A 284 -6.37 -1.59 4.26
C VAL A 284 -5.55 -2.88 4.36
N LEU A 285 -4.40 -2.92 3.72
CA LEU A 285 -3.44 -3.99 3.87
C LEU A 285 -2.17 -3.43 4.52
N ALA A 286 -1.98 -3.75 5.80
CA ALA A 286 -0.80 -3.34 6.55
C ALA A 286 0.18 -4.48 6.68
N THR A 287 1.49 -4.20 6.55
CA THR A 287 2.55 -5.17 6.85
C THR A 287 3.35 -4.73 8.06
N SER A 288 3.85 -5.68 8.83
CA SER A 288 4.78 -5.42 9.93
C SER A 288 5.81 -6.54 10.08
N ASN A 289 7.03 -6.14 10.44
CA ASN A 289 8.14 -7.03 10.77
C ASN A 289 8.42 -7.08 12.28
N ASN A 290 7.77 -6.22 13.06
CA ASN A 290 8.01 -6.13 14.50
C ASN A 290 6.73 -5.86 15.28
N ILE A 291 6.30 -6.86 16.05
CA ILE A 291 5.08 -6.78 16.85
C ILE A 291 5.23 -5.90 18.10
N GLU A 292 6.43 -5.84 18.67
CA GLU A 292 6.69 -5.12 19.92
C GLU A 292 6.54 -3.61 19.74
N GLN A 293 6.70 -3.11 18.51
CA GLN A 293 6.56 -1.70 18.18
C GLN A 293 5.12 -1.30 17.82
N LEU A 294 4.20 -2.27 17.68
CA LEU A 294 2.82 -1.97 17.34
C LEU A 294 2.00 -1.61 18.58
N PRO A 295 1.22 -0.51 18.56
CA PRO A 295 0.31 -0.19 19.65
C PRO A 295 -0.73 -1.30 19.85
N PRO A 296 -1.01 -1.71 21.10
CA PRO A 296 -2.02 -2.73 21.38
C PRO A 296 -3.41 -2.40 20.79
N GLU A 297 -3.69 -1.13 20.61
CA GLU A 297 -4.93 -0.63 20.03
C GLU A 297 -5.13 -1.11 18.60
N MET A 298 -4.06 -1.24 17.80
CA MET A 298 -4.14 -1.72 16.40
C MET A 298 -4.60 -3.17 16.31
N LEU A 299 -4.29 -3.95 17.32
CA LEU A 299 -4.55 -5.39 17.37
C LEU A 299 -5.96 -5.71 17.90
N ARG A 300 -6.76 -4.69 18.27
CA ARG A 300 -8.14 -4.88 18.73
C ARG A 300 -9.06 -5.18 17.56
N LYS A 301 -10.01 -6.11 17.80
CA LYS A 301 -11.07 -6.47 16.85
C LYS A 301 -11.86 -5.23 16.43
N GLY A 302 -12.31 -5.22 15.17
CA GLY A 302 -13.11 -4.13 14.60
C GLY A 302 -12.31 -3.09 13.81
N ARG A 303 -10.98 -3.19 13.77
CA ARG A 303 -10.07 -2.37 12.94
C ARG A 303 -9.57 -3.15 11.74
N PHE A 304 -8.83 -4.22 11.99
CA PHE A 304 -8.53 -5.22 10.97
C PHE A 304 -9.48 -6.40 11.13
N ASP A 305 -9.93 -6.97 10.02
CA ASP A 305 -10.80 -8.14 10.01
C ASP A 305 -10.05 -9.39 10.46
N GLU A 306 -8.74 -9.45 10.11
CA GLU A 306 -7.88 -10.56 10.45
C GLU A 306 -6.41 -10.13 10.57
N ILE A 307 -5.64 -10.85 11.36
CA ILE A 307 -4.20 -10.73 11.48
C ILE A 307 -3.60 -12.06 11.06
N PHE A 308 -2.76 -12.04 10.01
CA PHE A 308 -2.06 -13.22 9.56
C PHE A 308 -0.59 -13.17 9.90
N PHE A 309 -0.07 -14.31 10.34
CA PHE A 309 1.35 -14.50 10.57
C PHE A 309 2.00 -15.21 9.38
N CYS A 310 2.94 -14.54 8.73
CA CYS A 310 3.74 -15.07 7.63
C CYS A 310 5.07 -15.57 8.21
N ASP A 311 5.19 -16.88 8.36
CA ASP A 311 6.37 -17.54 8.87
C ASP A 311 7.34 -17.93 7.75
N LEU A 312 8.48 -18.51 8.09
CA LEU A 312 9.42 -19.10 7.13
C LEU A 312 8.73 -20.17 6.27
N PRO A 313 9.08 -20.29 5.00
CA PRO A 313 8.51 -21.30 4.14
C PRO A 313 8.97 -22.71 4.53
N SER A 314 8.03 -23.66 4.58
CA SER A 314 8.33 -25.10 4.70
C SER A 314 9.14 -25.61 3.50
N GLU A 315 9.69 -26.81 3.58
CA GLU A 315 10.41 -27.41 2.45
C GLU A 315 9.54 -27.45 1.17
N GLU A 316 8.25 -27.79 1.29
CA GLU A 316 7.32 -27.84 0.15
C GLU A 316 7.08 -26.43 -0.43
N ILE A 317 6.89 -25.43 0.42
CA ILE A 317 6.74 -24.05 -0.02
C ILE A 317 8.03 -23.54 -0.68
N ARG A 318 9.22 -23.90 -0.18
CA ARG A 318 10.49 -23.54 -0.84
C ARG A 318 10.61 -24.14 -2.23
N LYS A 319 10.11 -25.36 -2.44
CA LYS A 319 10.06 -25.97 -3.79
C LYS A 319 9.25 -25.09 -4.76
N ASP A 320 8.10 -24.60 -4.30
CA ASP A 320 7.26 -23.74 -5.14
C ASP A 320 7.93 -22.39 -5.40
N ILE A 321 8.58 -21.81 -4.40
CA ILE A 321 9.33 -20.55 -4.56
C ILE A 321 10.48 -20.71 -5.57
N PHE A 322 11.27 -21.80 -5.50
CA PHE A 322 12.31 -22.10 -6.50
C PHE A 322 11.72 -22.25 -7.89
N LYS A 323 10.60 -22.98 -8.05
CA LYS A 323 9.93 -23.12 -9.35
C LYS A 323 9.53 -21.76 -9.92
N ILE A 324 8.95 -20.89 -9.10
CA ILE A 324 8.54 -19.55 -9.51
C ILE A 324 9.74 -18.75 -10.02
N HIS A 325 10.81 -18.65 -9.25
CA HIS A 325 11.94 -17.81 -9.62
C HIS A 325 12.77 -18.40 -10.76
N LEU A 326 12.97 -19.72 -10.82
CA LEU A 326 13.65 -20.38 -11.92
C LEU A 326 12.84 -20.30 -13.22
N SER A 327 11.49 -20.43 -13.16
CA SER A 327 10.65 -20.32 -14.36
C SER A 327 10.61 -18.92 -14.95
N THR A 328 10.76 -17.88 -14.13
CA THR A 328 10.79 -16.50 -14.60
C THR A 328 11.98 -16.21 -15.50
N HIS A 329 13.10 -16.87 -15.24
CA HIS A 329 14.38 -16.62 -15.91
C HIS A 329 14.80 -17.72 -16.88
N ASN A 330 14.25 -18.95 -16.76
CA ASN A 330 14.66 -20.10 -17.54
C ASN A 330 13.46 -21.00 -17.88
N LYS A 331 12.49 -20.45 -18.63
CA LYS A 331 11.19 -21.10 -18.90
C LYS A 331 11.30 -22.49 -19.52
N ASP A 332 12.34 -22.73 -20.31
CA ASP A 332 12.46 -23.96 -21.13
C ASP A 332 13.23 -25.10 -20.43
N ASN A 333 13.91 -24.83 -19.31
CA ASN A 333 14.88 -25.75 -18.71
C ASN A 333 14.67 -26.07 -17.22
N LEU A 334 13.47 -25.92 -16.68
CA LEU A 334 13.17 -26.26 -15.27
C LEU A 334 13.53 -27.73 -14.91
N GLN A 335 13.46 -28.63 -15.88
CA GLN A 335 13.79 -30.08 -15.72
C GLN A 335 15.27 -30.32 -15.39
N GLN A 336 16.16 -29.36 -15.61
CA GLN A 336 17.59 -29.48 -15.29
C GLN A 336 17.89 -29.25 -13.80
N PHE A 337 16.91 -28.74 -13.03
CA PHE A 337 17.11 -28.45 -11.63
C PHE A 337 16.43 -29.49 -10.73
N ASP A 338 17.17 -30.03 -9.80
CA ASP A 338 16.64 -30.84 -8.70
C ASP A 338 16.06 -29.91 -7.62
N ILE A 339 14.80 -29.53 -7.83
CA ILE A 339 14.08 -28.63 -6.93
C ILE A 339 13.99 -29.20 -5.50
N ASN A 340 13.89 -30.53 -5.34
CA ASN A 340 13.84 -31.16 -4.01
C ASN A 340 15.16 -30.94 -3.28
N ARG A 341 16.28 -31.11 -3.96
CA ARG A 341 17.59 -30.87 -3.38
C ARG A 341 17.81 -29.41 -3.02
N LEU A 342 17.46 -28.48 -3.93
CA LEU A 342 17.56 -27.03 -3.66
C LEU A 342 16.74 -26.64 -2.42
N ALA A 343 15.49 -27.11 -2.32
CA ALA A 343 14.63 -26.84 -1.17
C ALA A 343 15.21 -27.40 0.13
N LYS A 344 15.85 -28.57 0.09
CA LYS A 344 16.44 -29.22 1.27
C LYS A 344 17.68 -28.48 1.76
N VAL A 345 18.58 -28.05 0.86
CA VAL A 345 19.83 -27.35 1.25
C VAL A 345 19.60 -25.91 1.65
N SER A 346 18.45 -25.32 1.29
CA SER A 346 18.03 -23.96 1.68
C SER A 346 17.15 -23.94 2.94
N ALA A 347 17.36 -24.85 3.87
CA ALA A 347 16.66 -24.85 5.15
C ALA A 347 16.76 -23.47 5.85
N LEU A 348 15.65 -22.99 6.45
CA LEU A 348 15.53 -21.70 7.13
C LEU A 348 15.64 -20.46 6.22
N PHE A 349 15.68 -20.60 4.90
CA PHE A 349 15.68 -19.46 3.98
C PHE A 349 14.26 -18.89 3.87
N SER A 350 14.19 -17.56 3.85
CA SER A 350 12.99 -16.82 3.45
C SER A 350 12.81 -16.85 1.93
N GLY A 351 11.64 -16.46 1.44
CA GLY A 351 11.38 -16.36 0.00
C GLY A 351 12.31 -15.38 -0.71
N ALA A 352 12.64 -14.25 -0.06
CA ALA A 352 13.56 -13.26 -0.61
C ALA A 352 15.01 -13.78 -0.71
N GLU A 353 15.46 -14.59 0.25
CA GLU A 353 16.77 -15.21 0.20
C GLU A 353 16.85 -16.24 -0.93
N ILE A 354 15.79 -17.02 -1.15
CA ILE A 354 15.71 -17.94 -2.29
C ILE A 354 15.77 -17.18 -3.62
N GLU A 355 15.00 -16.11 -3.75
CA GLU A 355 15.06 -15.24 -4.94
C GLU A 355 16.49 -14.71 -5.17
N GLN A 356 17.16 -14.25 -4.12
CA GLN A 356 18.50 -13.72 -4.20
C GLN A 356 19.51 -14.80 -4.63
N THR A 357 19.44 -16.01 -4.06
CA THR A 357 20.37 -17.09 -4.46
C THR A 357 20.19 -17.51 -5.92
N VAL A 358 18.99 -17.48 -6.45
CA VAL A 358 18.76 -17.71 -7.88
C VAL A 358 19.40 -16.60 -8.72
N LYS A 359 19.26 -15.33 -8.32
CA LYS A 359 19.88 -14.19 -9.01
C LYS A 359 21.40 -14.25 -8.95
N ASP A 360 21.99 -14.60 -7.81
CA ASP A 360 23.44 -14.72 -7.64
C ASP A 360 24.02 -15.85 -8.50
N GLY A 361 23.30 -16.98 -8.56
CA GLY A 361 23.61 -18.06 -9.51
C GLY A 361 23.60 -17.59 -10.97
N MET A 362 22.60 -16.75 -11.34
CA MET A 362 22.52 -16.17 -12.69
C MET A 362 23.69 -15.23 -12.99
N PHE A 363 24.10 -14.39 -12.03
CA PHE A 363 25.28 -13.53 -12.21
C PHE A 363 26.55 -14.37 -12.46
N THR A 364 26.72 -15.48 -11.72
CA THR A 364 27.82 -16.40 -11.90
C THR A 364 27.80 -17.06 -13.27
N ALA A 365 26.64 -17.54 -13.72
CA ALA A 365 26.45 -18.14 -15.03
C ALA A 365 26.75 -17.16 -16.17
N PHE A 366 26.19 -15.95 -16.06
CA PHE A 366 26.42 -14.88 -17.03
C PHE A 366 27.89 -14.48 -17.15
N HIS A 367 28.58 -14.31 -16.02
CA HIS A 367 30.03 -14.01 -15.99
C HIS A 367 30.84 -15.07 -16.71
N ASN A 368 30.44 -16.34 -16.58
CA ASN A 368 31.10 -17.49 -17.26
C ASN A 368 30.61 -17.70 -18.69
N GLY A 369 29.76 -16.86 -19.26
CA GLY A 369 29.27 -16.93 -20.63
C GLY A 369 28.46 -18.19 -20.96
N ARG A 370 27.72 -18.73 -19.97
CA ARG A 370 26.91 -19.94 -20.09
C ARG A 370 25.56 -19.81 -19.40
N ASP A 371 24.69 -20.78 -19.66
CA ASP A 371 23.39 -20.85 -18.98
C ASP A 371 23.53 -21.19 -17.49
N LEU A 372 22.50 -20.82 -16.71
CA LEU A 372 22.38 -21.14 -15.29
C LEU A 372 22.28 -22.66 -15.11
N VAL A 373 23.14 -23.22 -14.23
CA VAL A 373 23.10 -24.64 -13.83
C VAL A 373 22.86 -24.77 -12.33
N GLN A 374 22.41 -25.93 -11.89
CA GLN A 374 22.12 -26.20 -10.49
C GLN A 374 23.26 -25.84 -9.53
N GLN A 375 24.51 -26.15 -9.92
CA GLN A 375 25.67 -25.89 -9.08
C GLN A 375 25.87 -24.41 -8.74
N ASP A 376 25.47 -23.48 -9.64
CA ASP A 376 25.55 -22.05 -9.38
C ASP A 376 24.61 -21.63 -8.26
N VAL A 377 23.38 -22.15 -8.27
CA VAL A 377 22.39 -21.90 -7.22
C VAL A 377 22.81 -22.54 -5.90
N GLU A 378 23.32 -23.78 -5.93
CA GLU A 378 23.81 -24.45 -4.71
C GLU A 378 25.00 -23.72 -4.08
N ASN A 379 25.93 -23.22 -4.90
CA ASN A 379 27.04 -22.40 -4.41
C ASN A 379 26.53 -21.12 -3.75
N ALA A 380 25.60 -20.41 -4.38
CA ALA A 380 25.00 -19.22 -3.82
C ALA A 380 24.26 -19.50 -2.48
N ILE A 381 23.56 -20.65 -2.37
CA ILE A 381 22.93 -21.09 -1.13
C ILE A 381 23.99 -21.31 -0.03
N ASN A 382 25.10 -21.98 -0.36
CA ASN A 382 26.16 -22.28 0.62
C ASN A 382 26.91 -21.02 1.09
N GLU A 383 26.98 -19.99 0.26
CA GLU A 383 27.60 -18.70 0.58
C GLU A 383 26.66 -17.78 1.38
N THR A 384 25.36 -18.02 1.35
CA THR A 384 24.35 -17.20 2.02
C THR A 384 24.13 -17.67 3.44
N TYR A 385 24.24 -16.75 4.43
CA TYR A 385 23.91 -17.04 5.82
C TYR A 385 22.44 -16.67 6.09
N PRO A 386 21.57 -17.64 6.47
CA PRO A 386 20.14 -17.37 6.64
C PRO A 386 19.86 -16.32 7.71
N LEU A 387 19.00 -15.34 7.38
CA LEU A 387 18.55 -14.31 8.31
C LEU A 387 17.87 -14.91 9.55
N ALA A 388 17.21 -16.05 9.38
CA ALA A 388 16.57 -16.78 10.45
C ALA A 388 17.54 -17.19 11.57
N LYS A 389 18.80 -17.46 11.26
CA LYS A 389 19.84 -17.77 12.27
C LYS A 389 20.26 -16.54 13.06
N THR A 390 20.35 -15.37 12.41
CA THR A 390 20.73 -14.12 13.06
C THR A 390 19.60 -13.50 13.87
N MET A 391 18.34 -13.71 13.45
CA MET A 391 17.14 -13.16 14.11
C MET A 391 16.40 -14.20 14.98
N ARG A 392 17.05 -15.26 15.37
CA ARG A 392 16.43 -16.40 16.05
C ARG A 392 15.53 -16.00 17.21
N GLU A 393 16.05 -15.22 18.15
CA GLU A 393 15.30 -14.79 19.33
C GLU A 393 14.04 -13.99 18.96
N SER A 394 14.17 -13.09 17.98
CA SER A 394 13.05 -12.29 17.50
C SER A 394 11.99 -13.14 16.82
N ILE A 395 12.40 -14.14 16.03
CA ILE A 395 11.47 -15.07 15.37
C ILE A 395 10.73 -15.93 16.40
N THR A 396 11.42 -16.45 17.42
CA THR A 396 10.80 -17.23 18.49
C THR A 396 9.73 -16.40 19.22
N LYS A 397 10.04 -15.18 19.62
CA LYS A 397 9.07 -14.28 20.25
C LYS A 397 7.87 -13.98 19.36
N MET A 398 8.10 -13.74 18.06
CA MET A 398 7.00 -13.51 17.11
C MET A 398 6.10 -14.73 16.97
N ARG A 399 6.66 -15.93 16.90
CA ARG A 399 5.90 -17.20 16.85
C ARG A 399 5.07 -17.43 18.10
N GLU A 400 5.66 -17.22 19.29
CA GLU A 400 4.96 -17.32 20.57
C GLU A 400 3.77 -16.35 20.63
N TRP A 401 3.99 -15.11 20.22
CA TRP A 401 2.92 -14.12 20.18
C TRP A 401 1.82 -14.51 19.19
N ALA A 402 2.22 -14.92 17.98
CA ALA A 402 1.31 -15.25 16.88
C ALA A 402 0.44 -16.48 17.20
N SER A 403 0.98 -17.46 17.89
CA SER A 403 0.27 -18.71 18.23
C SER A 403 -1.05 -18.49 18.98
N ALA A 404 -1.15 -17.39 19.75
CA ALA A 404 -2.35 -17.07 20.54
C ALA A 404 -3.23 -15.97 19.90
N ARG A 405 -2.75 -15.23 18.88
CA ARG A 405 -3.38 -13.98 18.45
C ARG A 405 -3.53 -13.79 16.95
N ALA A 406 -2.80 -14.56 16.15
CA ALA A 406 -2.80 -14.43 14.69
C ALA A 406 -3.17 -15.76 14.03
N ARG A 407 -3.74 -15.68 12.84
CA ARG A 407 -3.97 -16.83 11.99
C ARG A 407 -2.72 -17.11 11.16
N LEU A 408 -2.33 -18.37 11.02
CA LEU A 408 -1.22 -18.72 10.14
C LEU A 408 -1.60 -18.42 8.67
N ALA A 409 -0.69 -17.82 7.95
CA ALA A 409 -0.88 -17.54 6.52
C ALA A 409 -0.76 -18.80 5.65
N SER A 410 0.00 -19.79 6.11
CA SER A 410 0.18 -21.10 5.48
C SER A 410 -0.36 -22.21 6.38
N SER A 411 -0.87 -23.28 5.75
CA SER A 411 -1.38 -24.48 6.47
C SER A 411 -0.28 -25.44 6.88
N GLU A 412 0.88 -25.37 6.24
CA GLU A 412 1.99 -26.28 6.52
C GLU A 412 2.78 -25.85 7.75
N ASN A 413 3.30 -26.85 8.48
CA ASN A 413 4.15 -26.64 9.62
C ASN A 413 5.48 -26.03 9.20
N THR A 414 5.90 -25.00 9.91
CA THR A 414 7.18 -24.33 9.74
C THR A 414 8.29 -25.08 10.46
N GLU A 415 9.50 -25.02 9.91
CA GLU A 415 10.68 -25.64 10.52
C GLU A 415 11.05 -24.96 11.83
N SER A 416 11.56 -25.77 12.79
CA SER A 416 12.13 -25.26 14.03
C SER A 416 13.38 -24.43 13.72
N VAL A 417 13.53 -23.29 14.38
CA VAL A 417 14.74 -22.46 14.33
C VAL A 417 15.74 -22.90 15.44
N ASP A 418 15.36 -23.89 16.24
CA ASP A 418 16.24 -24.41 17.31
C ASP A 418 17.39 -25.24 16.75
N PRO A 419 18.59 -25.18 17.36
CA PRO A 419 19.70 -25.97 16.88
C PRO A 419 19.34 -27.45 17.04
N THR A 420 19.42 -28.19 15.94
CA THR A 420 19.59 -29.65 16.06
C THR A 420 20.96 -29.88 16.71
N GLU A 421 21.05 -30.86 17.62
CA GLU A 421 22.27 -31.20 18.39
C GLU A 421 23.52 -31.47 17.50
N ASP A 422 23.39 -31.51 16.20
CA ASP A 422 24.44 -31.80 15.21
C ASP A 422 25.12 -30.58 14.53
N GLU A 423 24.76 -29.34 14.86
CA GLU A 423 25.46 -28.18 14.31
C GLU A 423 26.83 -27.96 14.99
N LYS A 424 27.90 -28.55 14.40
CA LYS A 424 29.25 -28.18 14.72
C LYS A 424 29.48 -26.70 14.56
N PRO A 425 30.14 -26.01 15.51
CA PRO A 425 30.42 -24.60 15.36
C PRO A 425 31.22 -24.35 14.07
N VAL A 426 30.68 -23.49 13.20
CA VAL A 426 31.37 -23.04 11.99
C VAL A 426 32.73 -22.46 12.39
N PRO A 427 33.85 -22.89 11.81
CA PRO A 427 35.16 -22.36 12.13
C PRO A 427 35.15 -20.84 11.86
N ARG A 428 35.37 -20.03 12.87
CA ARG A 428 35.62 -18.61 12.68
C ARG A 428 36.82 -18.46 11.76
N LEU A 429 36.64 -17.93 10.57
CA LEU A 429 37.75 -17.47 9.73
C LEU A 429 38.57 -16.50 10.57
N LYS A 430 39.76 -16.92 10.97
CA LYS A 430 40.77 -16.01 11.54
C LYS A 430 41.09 -15.03 10.42
N SER A 431 40.64 -13.80 10.56
CA SER A 431 41.17 -12.70 9.75
C SER A 431 42.65 -12.55 10.09
N GLU A 432 43.53 -13.12 9.31
CA GLU A 432 44.92 -12.70 9.28
C GLU A 432 44.94 -11.26 8.76
N ARG A 433 44.94 -10.32 9.70
CA ARG A 433 45.35 -8.94 9.41
C ARG A 433 46.81 -9.02 9.03
N ARG A 434 47.16 -9.03 7.74
CA ARG A 434 48.47 -8.61 7.27
C ARG A 434 48.62 -7.13 7.63
N ASN A 435 49.46 -6.86 8.60
CA ASN A 435 49.99 -5.51 8.83
C ASN A 435 50.82 -5.11 7.59
N ILE A 436 50.29 -4.13 6.85
CA ILE A 436 50.95 -3.58 5.63
C ILE A 436 52.07 -2.55 6.02
N PHE A 437 52.43 -2.44 7.30
CA PHE A 437 53.38 -1.42 7.80
C PHE A 437 54.66 -1.97 8.38
N ASP A 438 55.02 -3.22 8.12
CA ASP A 438 56.33 -3.76 8.50
C ASP A 438 57.12 -4.13 7.23
N GLU A 439 57.60 -3.15 6.50
CA GLU A 439 58.77 -3.23 5.63
C GLU A 439 59.48 -1.84 5.69
N GLU A 440 60.50 -1.76 6.52
CA GLU A 440 61.77 -1.10 6.28
C GLU A 440 62.86 -2.12 6.46
#